data_eb3c766e22057d7de72b75f7d1704c09
#
_entry.id   eb3c766e22057d7de72b75f7d1704c09
#
_cell.length_a   1.000
_cell.length_b   1.000
_cell.length_c   1.000
_cell.angle_alpha   90.00
_cell.angle_beta   90.00
_cell.angle_gamma   90.00
#
_symmetry.space_group_name_H-M   'P 1'
#
loop_
_entity.id
_entity.type
_entity.pdbx_description
1 polymer ?
#
loop_
_entity_poly.entity_id
_entity_poly.type
_entity_poly.pdbx_seq_one_letter_code
_entity_poly.pdbx_strand_id
1 'polypeptide(L)'
;MAAAPAKPNIIFVLADDLGIDGVSSYGADKHQTPHIDALAASGLRFRTCYAAPLCGPSRSLLMTGRYAFRTGGLTNESWRAGGPGAKSVDEHPIARLLKQAGYATGHAGKWRQIGELPGDWGFDEFLTDNTAGGWYWQTKYNKNGEVLNLPEGTYGPDVIQDFTFDFIRRHKDRPFFFYYALHLVHKPTLRTPDTEQGTTNIDKLYDDNIRYMDKQVGALVAELDKLELRQNTLIVFSGDNGTAAGYPAPVHGRMINGWKGSMLEGGSRVPFIASWPAVTPAGKLLDDIVSFADPYATFAELAGVKPPDGFKTDGQSLAPQLRGEPGTPRAWAYVQLGAHWYVREPGFKLNEAGKLFDLSDAPFVEKFIAPEDDTDQSKAARQRLSAALASLDPAAGKTDRGGEGRRNNRAVVVSGSADAVGPWKSGDALPTTQAPDIARKELEISAEIEPAGTEGVVVAQGGGARGYAIYLTQGKLAFAVRASGTLTTVVAKDSLGKGHFRVQATLHEDGALALRVDGKQVAEGKAAGLIQEQPRAGLSVGTAEHAAVGDYNTPDPFTGKVSNVRVKATAVREATGGKKKES
;
A
#
# COMPACT_ATOMS: atom_id res chain seq x y z
N MET A 1 15.94 -16.17 -43.59
CA MET A 1 14.97 -15.73 -42.61
C MET A 1 15.47 -16.18 -41.26
N ALA A 2 15.79 -15.27 -40.34
CA ALA A 2 16.06 -15.65 -38.96
C ALA A 2 14.85 -16.38 -38.41
N ALA A 3 15.03 -17.53 -37.75
CA ALA A 3 13.92 -18.20 -37.07
C ALA A 3 13.26 -17.22 -36.10
N ALA A 4 11.93 -17.22 -36.06
CA ALA A 4 11.22 -16.43 -35.06
C ALA A 4 11.79 -16.80 -33.67
N PRO A 5 12.07 -15.83 -32.80
CA PRO A 5 12.62 -16.13 -31.49
C PRO A 5 11.69 -17.12 -30.78
N ALA A 6 12.27 -18.14 -30.17
CA ALA A 6 11.52 -19.11 -29.38
C ALA A 6 10.72 -18.36 -28.33
N LYS A 7 9.50 -18.81 -28.01
CA LYS A 7 8.69 -18.24 -26.91
C LYS A 7 9.53 -18.20 -25.63
N PRO A 8 9.67 -17.02 -24.96
CA PRO A 8 10.48 -16.94 -23.76
C PRO A 8 9.84 -17.68 -22.58
N ASN A 9 10.64 -18.16 -21.67
CA ASN A 9 10.17 -18.37 -20.30
C ASN A 9 9.90 -17.01 -19.67
N ILE A 10 8.88 -16.92 -18.86
CA ILE A 10 8.47 -15.66 -18.20
C ILE A 10 8.43 -15.90 -16.69
N ILE A 11 9.19 -15.13 -15.94
CA ILE A 11 9.14 -15.14 -14.48
C ILE A 11 8.79 -13.73 -14.01
N PHE A 12 7.68 -13.58 -13.28
CA PHE A 12 7.35 -12.33 -12.62
C PHE A 12 7.64 -12.46 -11.13
N VAL A 13 8.68 -11.78 -10.67
CA VAL A 13 9.08 -11.70 -9.27
C VAL A 13 8.41 -10.48 -8.66
N LEU A 14 7.50 -10.69 -7.70
CA LEU A 14 6.77 -9.63 -7.05
C LEU A 14 7.10 -9.58 -5.56
N ALA A 15 7.79 -8.53 -5.14
CA ALA A 15 8.04 -8.23 -3.74
C ALA A 15 6.80 -7.62 -3.08
N ASP A 16 6.61 -7.87 -1.79
CA ASP A 16 5.47 -7.40 -1.01
C ASP A 16 5.86 -6.18 -0.17
N ASP A 17 5.13 -5.07 -0.32
CA ASP A 17 5.39 -3.79 0.38
C ASP A 17 6.76 -3.16 0.06
N LEU A 18 7.19 -3.22 -1.19
CA LEU A 18 8.47 -2.68 -1.64
C LEU A 18 8.28 -1.48 -2.60
N GLY A 19 8.50 -0.27 -2.11
CA GLY A 19 8.62 0.94 -2.92
C GLY A 19 10.00 1.08 -3.57
N ILE A 20 10.18 2.13 -4.35
CA ILE A 20 11.48 2.46 -4.97
C ILE A 20 12.56 2.78 -3.94
N ASP A 21 12.19 3.19 -2.74
CA ASP A 21 13.06 3.48 -1.60
C ASP A 21 13.69 2.23 -0.96
N GLY A 22 13.28 1.04 -1.38
CA GLY A 22 13.87 -0.24 -0.98
C GLY A 22 14.89 -0.82 -1.98
N VAL A 23 15.14 -0.17 -3.13
CA VAL A 23 15.99 -0.70 -4.22
C VAL A 23 17.11 0.28 -4.59
N SER A 24 18.36 -0.14 -4.43
CA SER A 24 19.54 0.74 -4.62
C SER A 24 19.67 1.29 -6.04
N SER A 25 19.32 0.54 -7.09
CA SER A 25 19.31 1.07 -8.46
C SER A 25 18.25 2.14 -8.73
N TYR A 26 17.28 2.33 -7.83
CA TYR A 26 16.32 3.44 -7.85
C TYR A 26 16.73 4.62 -6.96
N GLY A 27 17.92 4.54 -6.34
CA GLY A 27 18.48 5.60 -5.51
C GLY A 27 18.17 5.48 -4.02
N ALA A 28 17.73 4.30 -3.55
CA ALA A 28 17.57 4.04 -2.12
C ALA A 28 18.91 4.23 -1.39
N ASP A 29 18.95 5.12 -0.39
CA ASP A 29 20.19 5.47 0.31
C ASP A 29 20.54 4.45 1.40
N LYS A 30 19.54 3.80 1.98
CA LYS A 30 19.70 2.94 3.15
C LYS A 30 19.93 1.47 2.80
N HIS A 31 19.32 0.99 1.73
CA HIS A 31 19.27 -0.43 1.39
C HIS A 31 20.19 -0.79 0.23
N GLN A 32 20.80 -1.97 0.28
CA GLN A 32 21.70 -2.48 -0.75
C GLN A 32 21.06 -3.73 -1.39
N THR A 33 20.87 -3.67 -2.71
CA THR A 33 20.24 -4.75 -3.48
C THR A 33 21.08 -5.15 -4.70
N PRO A 34 22.32 -5.67 -4.50
CA PRO A 34 23.27 -5.88 -5.58
C PRO A 34 22.80 -6.88 -6.65
N HIS A 35 21.97 -7.87 -6.30
CA HIS A 35 21.46 -8.84 -7.28
C HIS A 35 20.32 -8.26 -8.12
N ILE A 36 19.44 -7.47 -7.52
CA ILE A 36 18.40 -6.72 -8.24
C ILE A 36 19.04 -5.65 -9.12
N ASP A 37 20.10 -4.99 -8.65
CA ASP A 37 20.87 -4.02 -9.45
C ASP A 37 21.57 -4.68 -10.64
N ALA A 38 22.12 -5.89 -10.46
CA ALA A 38 22.67 -6.68 -11.56
C ALA A 38 21.60 -7.07 -12.59
N LEU A 39 20.38 -7.39 -12.11
CA LEU A 39 19.25 -7.64 -13.00
C LEU A 39 18.88 -6.38 -13.81
N ALA A 40 18.86 -5.21 -13.18
CA ALA A 40 18.63 -3.92 -13.83
C ALA A 40 19.74 -3.59 -14.85
N ALA A 41 21.00 -3.87 -14.50
CA ALA A 41 22.15 -3.66 -15.39
C ALA A 41 22.14 -4.59 -16.61
N SER A 42 21.55 -5.78 -16.49
CA SER A 42 21.41 -6.74 -17.59
C SER A 42 20.15 -6.55 -18.45
N GLY A 43 19.34 -5.51 -18.18
CA GLY A 43 18.05 -5.30 -18.86
C GLY A 43 17.62 -3.85 -18.90
N LEU A 44 16.31 -3.65 -18.83
CA LEU A 44 15.65 -2.35 -18.77
C LEU A 44 15.20 -2.04 -17.34
N ARG A 45 15.31 -0.78 -16.98
CA ARG A 45 14.70 -0.20 -15.79
C ARG A 45 13.78 0.94 -16.20
N PHE A 46 12.53 0.91 -15.76
CA PHE A 46 11.60 2.00 -16.01
C PHE A 46 11.63 2.98 -14.82
N ARG A 47 11.76 4.27 -15.10
CA ARG A 47 11.80 5.32 -14.07
C ARG A 47 10.50 5.41 -13.28
N THR A 48 9.36 5.13 -13.93
CA THR A 48 8.04 5.25 -13.34
C THR A 48 7.16 4.05 -13.68
N CYS A 49 6.79 3.30 -12.65
CA CYS A 49 5.78 2.25 -12.72
C CYS A 49 4.75 2.46 -11.62
N TYR A 50 3.47 2.30 -11.96
CA TYR A 50 2.37 2.46 -11.03
C TYR A 50 1.60 1.16 -10.84
N ALA A 51 1.68 0.64 -9.62
CA ALA A 51 0.78 -0.37 -9.09
C ALA A 51 -0.43 0.31 -8.42
N ALA A 52 -1.34 -0.46 -7.81
CA ALA A 52 -2.30 0.13 -6.87
C ALA A 52 -1.64 0.37 -5.49
N PRO A 53 -2.21 1.22 -4.62
CA PRO A 53 -1.61 1.50 -3.31
C PRO A 53 -1.70 0.33 -2.30
N LEU A 54 -2.34 -0.79 -2.64
CA LEU A 54 -2.48 -1.99 -1.79
C LEU A 54 -2.28 -3.28 -2.59
N CYS A 55 -1.87 -4.34 -1.87
CA CYS A 55 -1.50 -5.64 -2.43
C CYS A 55 -2.60 -6.28 -3.30
N GLY A 56 -3.84 -6.39 -2.78
CA GLY A 56 -4.95 -7.06 -3.48
C GLY A 56 -5.30 -6.41 -4.82
N PRO A 57 -5.57 -5.10 -4.85
CA PRO A 57 -5.80 -4.37 -6.09
C PRO A 57 -4.66 -4.50 -7.11
N SER A 58 -3.40 -4.42 -6.68
CA SER A 58 -2.24 -4.56 -7.56
C SER A 58 -2.12 -5.95 -8.16
N ARG A 59 -2.28 -6.98 -7.33
CA ARG A 59 -2.19 -8.38 -7.77
C ARG A 59 -3.33 -8.75 -8.71
N SER A 60 -4.54 -8.24 -8.46
CA SER A 60 -5.67 -8.37 -9.37
C SER A 60 -5.39 -7.69 -10.71
N LEU A 61 -4.89 -6.46 -10.70
CA LEU A 61 -4.54 -5.70 -11.89
C LEU A 61 -3.50 -6.44 -12.74
N LEU A 62 -2.46 -7.01 -12.10
CA LEU A 62 -1.43 -7.81 -12.75
C LEU A 62 -2.03 -9.07 -13.41
N MET A 63 -2.89 -9.80 -12.70
CA MET A 63 -3.45 -11.06 -13.19
C MET A 63 -4.48 -10.89 -14.31
N THR A 64 -5.21 -9.77 -14.34
CA THR A 64 -6.32 -9.55 -15.28
C THR A 64 -6.01 -8.54 -16.38
N GLY A 65 -5.01 -7.68 -16.20
CA GLY A 65 -4.75 -6.54 -17.09
C GLY A 65 -5.88 -5.50 -17.07
N ARG A 66 -6.74 -5.48 -16.01
CA ARG A 66 -7.96 -4.65 -15.94
C ARG A 66 -7.99 -3.83 -14.67
N TYR A 67 -8.34 -2.56 -14.79
CA TYR A 67 -8.45 -1.64 -13.67
C TYR A 67 -9.50 -2.08 -12.63
N ALA A 68 -9.28 -1.67 -11.39
CA ALA A 68 -10.07 -2.10 -10.25
C ALA A 68 -11.58 -1.83 -10.38
N PHE A 69 -11.99 -0.73 -11.00
CA PHE A 69 -13.41 -0.44 -11.24
C PHE A 69 -14.09 -1.42 -12.21
N ARG A 70 -13.32 -2.15 -13.03
CA ARG A 70 -13.86 -3.21 -13.91
C ARG A 70 -13.99 -4.54 -13.17
N THR A 71 -12.97 -4.90 -12.39
CA THR A 71 -12.90 -6.20 -11.71
C THR A 71 -13.57 -6.20 -10.34
N GLY A 72 -13.73 -5.03 -9.71
CA GLY A 72 -14.16 -4.92 -8.32
C GLY A 72 -13.03 -5.17 -7.31
N GLY A 73 -11.79 -5.34 -7.77
CA GLY A 73 -10.59 -5.48 -6.95
C GLY A 73 -10.14 -4.17 -6.29
N LEU A 74 -11.02 -3.52 -5.55
CA LEU A 74 -10.89 -2.14 -5.09
C LEU A 74 -10.02 -2.01 -3.84
N THR A 75 -10.04 -3.01 -2.96
CA THR A 75 -9.30 -3.05 -1.69
C THR A 75 -8.89 -4.50 -1.38
N ASN A 76 -8.12 -4.72 -0.32
CA ASN A 76 -7.80 -6.07 0.15
C ASN A 76 -9.02 -6.85 0.64
N GLU A 77 -10.13 -6.16 0.93
CA GLU A 77 -11.38 -6.74 1.40
C GLU A 77 -12.28 -7.21 0.24
N SER A 78 -11.99 -6.77 -0.99
CA SER A 78 -12.84 -7.03 -2.16
C SER A 78 -13.08 -8.51 -2.42
N TRP A 79 -12.14 -9.38 -2.05
CA TRP A 79 -12.19 -10.82 -2.27
C TRP A 79 -12.74 -11.63 -1.10
N ARG A 80 -13.18 -10.98 -0.05
CA ARG A 80 -13.90 -11.67 1.03
C ARG A 80 -15.26 -12.17 0.56
N ALA A 81 -15.80 -13.17 1.22
CA ALA A 81 -17.10 -13.74 0.89
C ALA A 81 -18.17 -12.64 0.74
N GLY A 82 -18.74 -12.52 -0.48
CA GLY A 82 -19.71 -11.49 -0.84
C GLY A 82 -19.14 -10.11 -1.15
N GLY A 83 -17.81 -9.97 -1.24
CA GLY A 83 -17.16 -8.76 -1.73
C GLY A 83 -17.35 -8.54 -3.24
N PRO A 84 -17.02 -7.34 -3.76
CA PRO A 84 -17.21 -6.97 -5.16
C PRO A 84 -16.17 -7.55 -6.12
N GLY A 85 -15.10 -8.19 -5.61
CA GLY A 85 -14.01 -8.73 -6.42
C GLY A 85 -14.48 -9.79 -7.40
N ALA A 86 -14.02 -9.70 -8.63
CA ALA A 86 -14.36 -10.65 -9.68
C ALA A 86 -13.86 -12.06 -9.32
N LYS A 87 -14.61 -13.05 -9.75
CA LYS A 87 -14.19 -14.45 -9.68
C LYS A 87 -13.37 -14.80 -10.90
N SER A 88 -12.56 -15.84 -10.79
CA SER A 88 -11.72 -16.34 -11.90
C SER A 88 -12.53 -16.70 -13.14
N VAL A 89 -13.81 -17.09 -12.99
CA VAL A 89 -14.72 -17.44 -14.08
C VAL A 89 -15.20 -16.23 -14.87
N ASP A 90 -15.19 -15.02 -14.25
CA ASP A 90 -15.62 -13.78 -14.87
C ASP A 90 -14.47 -13.08 -15.61
N GLU A 91 -13.25 -13.58 -15.44
CA GLU A 91 -12.03 -12.98 -15.96
C GLU A 91 -11.24 -13.95 -16.86
N HIS A 92 -10.33 -13.40 -17.65
CA HIS A 92 -9.37 -14.18 -18.43
C HIS A 92 -7.97 -13.97 -17.86
N PRO A 93 -7.61 -14.64 -16.72
CA PRO A 93 -6.33 -14.41 -16.07
C PRO A 93 -5.15 -14.75 -16.97
N ILE A 94 -4.04 -14.02 -16.79
CA ILE A 94 -2.84 -14.19 -17.62
C ILE A 94 -2.31 -15.63 -17.63
N ALA A 95 -2.36 -16.34 -16.51
CA ALA A 95 -1.91 -17.74 -16.46
C ALA A 95 -2.78 -18.64 -17.35
N ARG A 96 -4.12 -18.47 -17.33
CA ARG A 96 -5.03 -19.21 -18.21
C ARG A 96 -4.78 -18.90 -19.68
N LEU A 97 -4.51 -17.63 -20.01
CA LEU A 97 -4.21 -17.19 -21.36
C LEU A 97 -2.88 -17.78 -21.87
N LEU A 98 -1.83 -17.76 -21.06
CA LEU A 98 -0.54 -18.32 -21.40
C LEU A 98 -0.57 -19.86 -21.53
N LYS A 99 -1.38 -20.52 -20.72
CA LYS A 99 -1.63 -21.97 -20.85
C LYS A 99 -2.22 -22.32 -22.22
N GLN A 100 -3.10 -21.51 -22.78
CA GLN A 100 -3.61 -21.69 -24.16
C GLN A 100 -2.49 -21.59 -25.21
N ALA A 101 -1.43 -20.84 -24.91
CA ALA A 101 -0.22 -20.76 -25.75
C ALA A 101 0.78 -21.91 -25.54
N GLY A 102 0.47 -22.89 -24.71
CA GLY A 102 1.30 -24.05 -24.43
C GLY A 102 2.31 -23.86 -23.28
N TYR A 103 2.20 -22.79 -22.52
CA TYR A 103 3.05 -22.58 -21.34
C TYR A 103 2.67 -23.53 -20.20
N ALA A 104 3.66 -24.07 -19.48
CA ALA A 104 3.48 -24.55 -18.14
C ALA A 104 3.28 -23.34 -17.20
N THR A 105 2.36 -23.40 -16.26
CA THR A 105 2.05 -22.27 -15.40
C THR A 105 2.22 -22.61 -13.93
N GLY A 106 3.05 -21.84 -13.21
CA GLY A 106 3.37 -22.06 -11.81
C GLY A 106 3.24 -20.81 -10.97
N HIS A 107 2.88 -20.98 -9.69
CA HIS A 107 2.82 -19.92 -8.71
C HIS A 107 3.44 -20.36 -7.39
N ALA A 108 4.23 -19.48 -6.75
CA ALA A 108 4.66 -19.68 -5.37
C ALA A 108 4.60 -18.38 -4.57
N GLY A 109 4.12 -18.48 -3.34
CA GLY A 109 4.08 -17.39 -2.37
C GLY A 109 2.69 -16.80 -2.10
N LYS A 110 2.62 -15.48 -1.94
CA LYS A 110 1.43 -14.77 -1.47
C LYS A 110 0.33 -14.71 -2.52
N TRP A 111 -0.87 -15.20 -2.15
CA TRP A 111 -2.03 -15.25 -3.04
C TRP A 111 -3.32 -14.66 -2.47
N ARG A 112 -3.52 -14.74 -1.18
CA ARG A 112 -4.81 -14.53 -0.48
C ARG A 112 -5.66 -13.33 -0.88
N GLN A 113 -5.04 -12.25 -1.34
CA GLN A 113 -5.76 -11.02 -1.66
C GLN A 113 -6.47 -11.05 -3.02
N ILE A 114 -6.41 -12.16 -3.76
CA ILE A 114 -7.14 -12.31 -5.03
C ILE A 114 -8.39 -13.19 -4.86
N GLY A 115 -8.55 -13.88 -3.73
CA GLY A 115 -9.61 -14.87 -3.52
C GLY A 115 -9.40 -16.13 -4.34
N GLU A 116 -10.21 -17.17 -4.13
CA GLU A 116 -10.10 -18.49 -4.76
C GLU A 116 -8.68 -19.09 -4.65
N LEU A 117 -8.39 -20.20 -5.29
CA LEU A 117 -7.04 -20.77 -5.32
C LEU A 117 -6.32 -20.41 -6.64
N PRO A 118 -4.99 -20.42 -6.67
CA PRO A 118 -4.23 -20.18 -7.91
C PRO A 118 -4.64 -21.09 -9.07
N GLY A 119 -5.02 -22.34 -8.79
CA GLY A 119 -5.52 -23.28 -9.79
C GLY A 119 -6.79 -22.80 -10.50
N ASP A 120 -7.71 -22.14 -9.79
CA ASP A 120 -8.92 -21.56 -10.37
C ASP A 120 -8.57 -20.41 -11.34
N TRP A 121 -7.42 -19.75 -11.13
CA TRP A 121 -6.90 -18.67 -11.96
C TRP A 121 -6.00 -19.14 -13.11
N GLY A 122 -5.82 -20.47 -13.29
CA GLY A 122 -5.16 -21.07 -14.43
C GLY A 122 -3.74 -21.56 -14.19
N PHE A 123 -3.24 -21.54 -12.94
CA PHE A 123 -1.96 -22.11 -12.61
C PHE A 123 -2.06 -23.66 -12.52
N ASP A 124 -1.15 -24.34 -13.19
CA ASP A 124 -1.08 -25.81 -13.18
C ASP A 124 -0.58 -26.34 -11.82
N GLU A 125 0.38 -25.62 -11.25
CA GLU A 125 1.00 -25.97 -9.99
C GLU A 125 1.16 -24.74 -9.10
N PHE A 126 0.94 -24.89 -7.81
CA PHE A 126 1.12 -23.79 -6.88
C PHE A 126 1.49 -24.22 -5.46
N LEU A 127 2.21 -23.34 -4.79
CA LEU A 127 2.48 -23.36 -3.36
C LEU A 127 2.15 -21.99 -2.78
N THR A 128 1.13 -21.89 -1.94
CA THR A 128 0.71 -20.61 -1.36
C THR A 128 0.50 -20.69 0.14
N ASP A 129 0.43 -19.54 0.79
CA ASP A 129 0.12 -19.43 2.20
C ASP A 129 -1.28 -19.98 2.52
N ASN A 130 -1.37 -20.71 3.62
CA ASN A 130 -2.64 -21.30 4.09
C ASN A 130 -3.35 -20.42 5.13
N THR A 131 -2.64 -19.48 5.75
CA THR A 131 -3.14 -18.61 6.82
C THR A 131 -2.70 -17.16 6.66
N ALA A 132 -3.40 -16.21 7.28
CA ALA A 132 -2.96 -14.81 7.32
C ALA A 132 -1.82 -14.62 8.31
N GLY A 133 -0.73 -13.98 7.87
CA GLY A 133 0.25 -13.35 8.77
C GLY A 133 1.36 -14.25 9.33
N GLY A 134 1.37 -15.54 9.06
CA GLY A 134 2.42 -16.44 9.56
C GLY A 134 3.47 -16.85 8.52
N TRP A 135 3.78 -16.00 7.55
CA TRP A 135 4.46 -16.39 6.31
C TRP A 135 5.96 -16.70 6.42
N TYR A 136 6.62 -16.22 7.45
CA TYR A 136 8.08 -16.36 7.55
C TYR A 136 8.52 -17.65 8.22
N TRP A 137 8.07 -17.89 9.43
CA TRP A 137 8.42 -19.07 10.23
C TRP A 137 7.18 -19.95 10.44
N GLN A 138 6.48 -20.27 9.34
CA GLN A 138 5.27 -21.05 9.41
C GLN A 138 5.49 -22.51 9.03
N THR A 139 4.56 -23.35 9.45
CA THR A 139 4.60 -24.81 9.23
C THR A 139 3.52 -25.32 8.28
N LYS A 140 2.67 -24.45 7.73
CA LYS A 140 1.52 -24.85 6.89
C LYS A 140 1.43 -24.04 5.62
N TYR A 141 1.41 -24.75 4.50
CA TYR A 141 1.18 -24.21 3.16
C TYR A 141 0.03 -24.94 2.48
N ASN A 142 -0.49 -24.37 1.40
CA ASN A 142 -1.36 -25.05 0.46
C ASN A 142 -0.54 -25.37 -0.80
N LYS A 143 -0.34 -26.66 -1.08
CA LYS A 143 0.31 -27.15 -2.30
C LYS A 143 -0.74 -27.80 -3.18
N ASN A 144 -1.10 -27.16 -4.30
CA ASN A 144 -2.05 -27.70 -5.29
C ASN A 144 -3.42 -28.08 -4.70
N GLY A 145 -3.90 -27.35 -3.69
CA GLY A 145 -5.16 -27.62 -3.01
C GLY A 145 -5.04 -28.43 -1.71
N GLU A 146 -3.89 -29.03 -1.45
CA GLU A 146 -3.64 -29.85 -0.27
C GLU A 146 -2.80 -29.12 0.78
N VAL A 147 -3.07 -29.39 2.06
CA VAL A 147 -2.29 -28.83 3.16
C VAL A 147 -0.94 -29.52 3.27
N LEU A 148 0.13 -28.78 3.05
CA LEU A 148 1.50 -29.21 3.31
C LEU A 148 1.91 -28.78 4.71
N ASN A 149 2.23 -29.74 5.58
CA ASN A 149 2.78 -29.49 6.91
C ASN A 149 4.31 -29.59 6.85
N LEU A 150 4.98 -28.62 7.41
CA LEU A 150 6.44 -28.52 7.45
C LEU A 150 6.95 -28.62 8.90
N PRO A 151 8.22 -29.02 9.11
CA PRO A 151 8.85 -28.99 10.42
C PRO A 151 8.83 -27.60 11.06
N GLU A 152 8.75 -27.57 12.39
CA GLU A 152 8.91 -26.33 13.15
C GLU A 152 10.29 -25.71 12.87
N GLY A 153 10.34 -24.37 12.79
CA GLY A 153 11.57 -23.64 12.45
C GLY A 153 11.88 -23.56 10.96
N THR A 154 10.99 -24.04 10.09
CA THR A 154 11.13 -23.89 8.63
C THR A 154 10.89 -22.43 8.23
N TYR A 155 11.82 -21.87 7.44
CA TYR A 155 11.69 -20.52 6.90
C TYR A 155 10.89 -20.54 5.59
N GLY A 156 9.73 -19.93 5.61
CA GLY A 156 8.76 -19.97 4.51
C GLY A 156 9.27 -19.49 3.16
N PRO A 157 9.98 -18.34 3.08
CA PRO A 157 10.52 -17.88 1.81
C PRO A 157 11.47 -18.87 1.13
N ASP A 158 12.21 -19.70 1.89
CA ASP A 158 13.08 -20.74 1.30
C ASP A 158 12.25 -21.87 0.70
N VAL A 159 11.19 -22.28 1.36
CA VAL A 159 10.27 -23.32 0.84
C VAL A 159 9.62 -22.87 -0.47
N ILE A 160 9.25 -21.59 -0.55
CA ILE A 160 8.70 -20.98 -1.77
C ILE A 160 9.75 -20.97 -2.88
N GLN A 161 11.00 -20.64 -2.56
CA GLN A 161 12.11 -20.66 -3.51
C GLN A 161 12.42 -22.07 -4.01
N ASP A 162 12.46 -23.06 -3.11
CA ASP A 162 12.70 -24.46 -3.46
C ASP A 162 11.62 -25.02 -4.40
N PHE A 163 10.35 -24.69 -4.13
CA PHE A 163 9.23 -25.04 -5.02
C PHE A 163 9.39 -24.37 -6.39
N THR A 164 9.81 -23.11 -6.43
CA THR A 164 10.07 -22.38 -7.67
C THR A 164 11.15 -23.07 -8.49
N PHE A 165 12.26 -23.47 -7.88
CA PHE A 165 13.36 -24.15 -8.54
C PHE A 165 12.98 -25.56 -9.03
N ASP A 166 12.23 -26.30 -8.21
CA ASP A 166 11.71 -27.61 -8.61
C ASP A 166 10.80 -27.52 -9.83
N PHE A 167 9.88 -26.54 -9.85
CA PHE A 167 9.03 -26.28 -11.01
C PHE A 167 9.86 -25.98 -12.27
N ILE A 168 10.83 -25.06 -12.18
CA ILE A 168 11.68 -24.66 -13.30
C ILE A 168 12.44 -25.88 -13.86
N ARG A 169 13.02 -26.71 -13.00
CA ARG A 169 13.75 -27.94 -13.40
C ARG A 169 12.88 -28.95 -14.15
N ARG A 170 11.65 -29.15 -13.69
CA ARG A 170 10.71 -30.10 -14.31
C ARG A 170 10.14 -29.58 -15.64
N HIS A 171 10.08 -28.27 -15.83
CA HIS A 171 9.53 -27.66 -17.03
C HIS A 171 10.56 -27.00 -17.96
N LYS A 172 11.86 -27.26 -17.78
CA LYS A 172 12.94 -26.63 -18.53
C LYS A 172 12.89 -26.84 -20.05
N ASP A 173 12.23 -27.89 -20.51
CA ASP A 173 12.20 -28.29 -21.93
C ASP A 173 11.00 -27.70 -22.71
N ARG A 174 10.17 -26.84 -22.07
CA ARG A 174 9.06 -26.14 -22.70
C ARG A 174 8.89 -24.73 -22.10
N PRO A 175 8.24 -23.79 -22.82
CA PRO A 175 8.03 -22.47 -22.26
C PRO A 175 7.17 -22.55 -20.97
N PHE A 176 7.53 -21.74 -19.98
CA PHE A 176 6.79 -21.65 -18.73
C PHE A 176 6.57 -20.20 -18.31
N PHE A 177 5.48 -19.99 -17.59
CA PHE A 177 5.18 -18.76 -16.83
C PHE A 177 5.18 -19.07 -15.36
N PHE A 178 5.99 -18.35 -14.60
CA PHE A 178 6.04 -18.50 -13.16
C PHE A 178 5.80 -17.16 -12.45
N TYR A 179 4.77 -17.12 -11.59
CA TYR A 179 4.48 -15.99 -10.72
C TYR A 179 5.10 -16.24 -9.35
N TYR A 180 6.27 -15.64 -9.12
CA TYR A 180 7.04 -15.73 -7.88
C TYR A 180 6.66 -14.57 -6.96
N ALA A 181 5.65 -14.76 -6.13
CA ALA A 181 5.06 -13.74 -5.25
C ALA A 181 5.68 -13.83 -3.85
N LEU A 182 6.78 -13.13 -3.65
CA LEU A 182 7.50 -13.09 -2.38
C LEU A 182 6.60 -12.55 -1.25
N HIS A 183 6.79 -13.03 -0.02
CA HIS A 183 6.23 -12.41 1.19
C HIS A 183 7.13 -11.29 1.73
N LEU A 184 8.42 -11.33 1.39
CA LEU A 184 9.39 -10.29 1.71
C LEU A 184 9.06 -9.02 0.92
N VAL A 185 9.00 -7.87 1.58
CA VAL A 185 9.41 -7.50 2.93
C VAL A 185 8.23 -7.14 3.85
N HIS A 186 7.06 -7.73 3.63
CA HIS A 186 5.81 -7.43 4.36
C HIS A 186 5.93 -7.68 5.87
N LYS A 187 5.23 -6.90 6.67
CA LYS A 187 5.08 -7.14 8.12
C LYS A 187 4.42 -8.49 8.44
N PRO A 188 4.72 -9.15 9.57
CA PRO A 188 5.62 -8.69 10.63
C PRO A 188 7.08 -8.79 10.20
N THR A 189 7.91 -7.80 10.59
CA THR A 189 9.34 -7.77 10.29
C THR A 189 10.07 -8.69 11.27
N LEU A 190 10.32 -9.90 10.81
CA LEU A 190 10.96 -10.94 11.61
C LEU A 190 12.40 -11.17 11.12
N ARG A 191 13.19 -11.87 11.94
CA ARG A 191 14.53 -12.32 11.55
C ARG A 191 14.45 -13.21 10.30
N THR A 192 15.46 -13.15 9.47
CA THR A 192 15.74 -14.09 8.39
C THR A 192 16.73 -15.17 8.88
N PRO A 193 16.99 -16.25 8.14
CA PRO A 193 18.06 -17.19 8.47
C PRO A 193 19.45 -16.55 8.58
N ASP A 194 19.69 -15.47 7.83
CA ASP A 194 20.97 -14.73 7.82
C ASP A 194 21.05 -13.63 8.91
N THR A 195 19.95 -13.34 9.61
CA THR A 195 19.92 -12.33 10.67
C THR A 195 20.73 -12.78 11.88
N GLU A 196 21.63 -11.93 12.36
CA GLU A 196 22.42 -12.15 13.57
C GLU A 196 21.52 -12.49 14.76
N GLN A 197 21.88 -13.54 15.49
CA GLN A 197 21.11 -14.00 16.65
C GLN A 197 21.00 -12.90 17.71
N GLY A 198 19.79 -12.71 18.25
CA GLY A 198 19.52 -11.68 19.26
C GLY A 198 19.21 -10.29 18.69
N THR A 199 19.21 -10.10 17.36
CA THR A 199 18.79 -8.84 16.74
C THR A 199 17.33 -8.54 17.06
N THR A 200 17.08 -7.38 17.70
CA THR A 200 15.74 -6.88 18.05
C THR A 200 15.45 -5.51 17.42
N ASN A 201 16.47 -4.83 16.89
CA ASN A 201 16.30 -3.55 16.21
C ASN A 201 15.48 -3.74 14.93
N ILE A 202 14.32 -3.10 14.85
CA ILE A 202 13.35 -3.29 13.78
C ILE A 202 13.86 -2.80 12.42
N ASP A 203 14.66 -1.73 12.40
CA ASP A 203 15.25 -1.19 11.18
C ASP A 203 16.31 -2.15 10.61
N LYS A 204 17.11 -2.76 11.49
CA LYS A 204 18.08 -3.78 11.08
C LYS A 204 17.37 -5.03 10.56
N LEU A 205 16.32 -5.47 11.25
CA LEU A 205 15.49 -6.60 10.78
C LEU A 205 14.88 -6.32 9.40
N TYR A 206 14.42 -5.10 9.15
CA TYR A 206 13.85 -4.73 7.85
C TYR A 206 14.93 -4.72 6.75
N ASP A 207 16.11 -4.17 7.03
CA ASP A 207 17.25 -4.21 6.11
C ASP A 207 17.68 -5.66 5.82
N ASP A 208 17.74 -6.52 6.85
CA ASP A 208 18.04 -7.95 6.69
C ASP A 208 16.99 -8.66 5.80
N ASN A 209 15.71 -8.28 5.90
CA ASN A 209 14.64 -8.80 5.03
C ASN A 209 14.82 -8.36 3.56
N ILE A 210 15.20 -7.10 3.31
CA ILE A 210 15.53 -6.61 1.96
C ILE A 210 16.74 -7.36 1.39
N ARG A 211 17.82 -7.52 2.16
CA ARG A 211 19.01 -8.27 1.75
C ARG A 211 18.71 -9.73 1.44
N TYR A 212 17.84 -10.35 2.25
CA TYR A 212 17.44 -11.74 2.03
C TYR A 212 16.61 -11.90 0.77
N MET A 213 15.69 -10.98 0.52
CA MET A 213 14.93 -10.91 -0.74
C MET A 213 15.88 -10.76 -1.95
N ASP A 214 16.82 -9.85 -1.88
CA ASP A 214 17.84 -9.64 -2.94
C ASP A 214 18.67 -10.91 -3.17
N LYS A 215 19.11 -11.59 -2.11
CA LYS A 215 19.79 -12.91 -2.17
C LYS A 215 18.93 -13.95 -2.90
N GLN A 216 17.62 -14.01 -2.63
CA GLN A 216 16.71 -14.94 -3.31
C GLN A 216 16.57 -14.62 -4.81
N VAL A 217 16.56 -13.35 -5.20
CA VAL A 217 16.58 -12.94 -6.60
C VAL A 217 17.90 -13.38 -7.27
N GLY A 218 19.03 -13.19 -6.59
CA GLY A 218 20.33 -13.67 -7.07
C GLY A 218 20.37 -15.19 -7.26
N ALA A 219 19.83 -15.93 -6.30
CA ALA A 219 19.75 -17.39 -6.38
C ALA A 219 18.86 -17.87 -7.54
N LEU A 220 17.77 -17.17 -7.84
CA LEU A 220 16.92 -17.45 -9.01
C LEU A 220 17.71 -17.28 -10.33
N VAL A 221 18.45 -16.18 -10.47
CA VAL A 221 19.28 -15.95 -11.66
C VAL A 221 20.33 -17.04 -11.81
N ALA A 222 21.03 -17.38 -10.72
CA ALA A 222 22.04 -18.43 -10.71
C ALA A 222 21.47 -19.83 -11.07
N GLU A 223 20.26 -20.16 -10.63
CA GLU A 223 19.61 -21.43 -10.99
C GLU A 223 19.26 -21.46 -12.49
N LEU A 224 18.79 -20.34 -13.06
CA LEU A 224 18.53 -20.24 -14.50
C LEU A 224 19.81 -20.35 -15.34
N ASP A 225 20.91 -19.74 -14.87
CA ASP A 225 22.21 -19.85 -15.53
C ASP A 225 22.73 -21.31 -15.50
N LYS A 226 22.64 -21.98 -14.35
CA LYS A 226 23.02 -23.40 -14.19
C LYS A 226 22.21 -24.33 -15.11
N LEU A 227 20.94 -23.98 -15.38
CA LEU A 227 20.06 -24.76 -16.26
C LEU A 227 20.16 -24.33 -17.74
N GLU A 228 21.03 -23.37 -18.07
CA GLU A 228 21.19 -22.77 -19.41
C GLU A 228 19.89 -22.12 -19.94
N LEU A 229 18.99 -21.67 -19.04
CA LEU A 229 17.69 -21.08 -19.38
C LEU A 229 17.73 -19.55 -19.40
N ARG A 230 18.75 -18.92 -18.76
CA ARG A 230 18.78 -17.48 -18.52
C ARG A 230 18.65 -16.65 -19.80
N GLN A 231 19.28 -17.08 -20.89
CA GLN A 231 19.26 -16.36 -22.16
C GLN A 231 17.85 -16.22 -22.74
N ASN A 232 17.01 -17.27 -22.60
CA ASN A 232 15.63 -17.26 -23.10
C ASN A 232 14.59 -17.12 -22.00
N THR A 233 14.94 -16.45 -20.90
CA THR A 233 14.02 -16.17 -19.79
C THR A 233 13.89 -14.67 -19.57
N LEU A 234 12.67 -14.14 -19.73
CA LEU A 234 12.29 -12.81 -19.28
C LEU A 234 12.02 -12.85 -17.77
N ILE A 235 12.84 -12.15 -17.00
CA ILE A 235 12.57 -11.89 -15.58
C ILE A 235 12.05 -10.46 -15.46
N VAL A 236 10.87 -10.29 -14.85
CA VAL A 236 10.34 -9.01 -14.43
C VAL A 236 10.36 -8.96 -12.91
N PHE A 237 10.95 -7.91 -12.33
CA PHE A 237 10.98 -7.65 -10.89
C PHE A 237 10.21 -6.36 -10.58
N SER A 238 9.33 -6.42 -9.58
CA SER A 238 8.58 -5.24 -9.10
C SER A 238 8.15 -5.40 -7.63
N GLY A 239 7.73 -4.29 -7.01
CA GLY A 239 6.94 -4.31 -5.76
C GLY A 239 5.44 -4.25 -6.07
N ASP A 240 4.59 -4.74 -5.17
CA ASP A 240 3.14 -4.72 -5.37
C ASP A 240 2.47 -3.41 -4.94
N ASN A 241 3.10 -2.65 -4.07
CA ASN A 241 2.74 -1.29 -3.65
C ASN A 241 3.95 -0.63 -2.98
N GLY A 242 3.83 0.64 -2.64
CA GLY A 242 4.90 1.34 -1.95
C GLY A 242 5.21 0.77 -0.57
N THR A 243 6.34 1.19 -0.01
CA THR A 243 6.86 0.78 1.30
C THR A 243 5.83 1.03 2.41
N ALA A 244 5.71 0.07 3.32
CA ALA A 244 4.77 0.15 4.43
C ALA A 244 5.12 1.31 5.38
N ALA A 245 4.11 1.99 5.92
CA ALA A 245 4.30 3.03 6.94
C ALA A 245 5.16 2.54 8.10
N GLY A 246 6.14 3.35 8.50
CA GLY A 246 7.13 3.03 9.54
C GLY A 246 8.47 2.51 9.02
N TYR A 247 8.62 2.26 7.71
CA TYR A 247 9.89 1.84 7.09
C TYR A 247 10.36 2.70 5.91
N PRO A 248 9.84 3.93 5.68
CA PRO A 248 10.32 4.71 4.55
C PRO A 248 11.80 4.99 4.70
N ALA A 249 12.49 4.96 3.57
CA ALA A 249 13.90 5.32 3.47
C ALA A 249 14.08 6.48 2.49
N PRO A 250 15.12 7.30 2.65
CA PRO A 250 15.38 8.36 1.68
C PRO A 250 15.85 7.77 0.35
N VAL A 251 15.52 8.50 -0.71
CA VAL A 251 15.99 8.29 -2.08
C VAL A 251 16.72 9.56 -2.50
N HIS A 252 18.01 9.44 -2.84
CA HIS A 252 18.87 10.61 -3.14
C HIS A 252 18.80 11.71 -2.05
N GLY A 253 18.85 11.32 -0.78
CA GLY A 253 18.82 12.20 0.38
C GLY A 253 17.45 12.78 0.74
N ARG A 254 16.37 12.37 0.07
CA ARG A 254 15.03 12.94 0.24
C ARG A 254 13.98 11.86 0.50
N MET A 255 13.01 12.17 1.37
CA MET A 255 11.90 11.27 1.65
C MET A 255 10.84 11.34 0.54
N ILE A 256 10.35 10.17 0.11
CA ILE A 256 9.24 10.06 -0.85
C ILE A 256 7.94 10.49 -0.17
N ASN A 257 7.08 11.19 -0.91
CA ASN A 257 5.79 11.63 -0.43
C ASN A 257 4.78 10.46 -0.37
N GLY A 258 4.38 10.08 0.82
CA GLY A 258 3.40 9.00 1.05
C GLY A 258 4.04 7.62 1.27
N TRP A 259 3.19 6.61 1.46
CA TRP A 259 3.52 5.22 1.73
C TRP A 259 2.36 4.31 1.35
N LYS A 260 2.51 2.99 1.47
CA LYS A 260 1.46 1.99 1.25
C LYS A 260 0.08 2.45 1.73
N GLY A 261 -0.92 2.35 0.87
CA GLY A 261 -2.30 2.75 1.17
C GLY A 261 -2.60 4.23 0.96
N SER A 262 -1.61 5.07 0.62
CA SER A 262 -1.84 6.47 0.26
C SER A 262 -2.04 6.65 -1.26
N MET A 263 -2.80 7.69 -1.64
CA MET A 263 -2.98 8.08 -3.04
C MET A 263 -1.87 9.04 -3.54
N LEU A 264 -0.74 9.07 -2.82
CA LEU A 264 0.47 9.82 -3.14
C LEU A 264 1.48 8.93 -3.87
N GLU A 265 2.56 9.52 -4.38
CA GLU A 265 3.60 8.80 -5.14
C GLU A 265 4.12 7.56 -4.37
N GLY A 266 4.44 7.72 -3.08
CA GLY A 266 4.94 6.63 -2.24
C GLY A 266 3.95 5.48 -1.97
N GLY A 267 2.67 5.64 -2.35
CA GLY A 267 1.68 4.57 -2.20
C GLY A 267 1.68 3.57 -3.37
N SER A 268 1.95 4.05 -4.57
CA SER A 268 1.74 3.29 -5.82
C SER A 268 2.93 3.24 -6.77
N ARG A 269 3.94 4.11 -6.58
CA ARG A 269 5.15 4.08 -7.40
C ARG A 269 6.10 2.99 -6.92
N VAL A 270 6.36 2.02 -7.79
CA VAL A 270 7.13 0.82 -7.50
C VAL A 270 8.30 0.65 -8.47
N PRO A 271 9.37 -0.09 -8.11
CA PRO A 271 10.40 -0.47 -9.07
C PRO A 271 9.79 -1.34 -10.18
N PHE A 272 10.30 -1.22 -11.40
CA PHE A 272 9.97 -2.12 -12.51
C PHE A 272 11.23 -2.36 -13.37
N ILE A 273 11.73 -3.57 -13.29
CA ILE A 273 12.93 -4.03 -13.98
C ILE A 273 12.55 -5.21 -14.86
N ALA A 274 12.97 -5.22 -16.11
CA ALA A 274 12.73 -6.30 -17.04
C ALA A 274 14.03 -6.70 -17.73
N SER A 275 14.44 -7.97 -17.61
CA SER A 275 15.68 -8.47 -18.15
C SER A 275 15.47 -9.79 -18.90
N TRP A 276 15.79 -9.78 -20.20
CA TRP A 276 15.81 -10.93 -21.10
C TRP A 276 17.08 -10.86 -21.96
N PRO A 277 18.20 -11.45 -21.53
CA PRO A 277 19.53 -11.17 -22.11
C PRO A 277 19.64 -11.36 -23.61
N ALA A 278 18.96 -12.35 -24.20
CA ALA A 278 19.01 -12.56 -25.65
C ALA A 278 18.30 -11.47 -26.47
N VAL A 279 17.44 -10.62 -25.83
CA VAL A 279 16.55 -9.70 -26.55
C VAL A 279 16.65 -8.27 -26.01
N THR A 280 16.64 -8.11 -24.71
CA THR A 280 16.52 -6.80 -24.04
C THR A 280 17.85 -6.06 -24.02
N PRO A 281 17.92 -4.81 -24.50
CA PRO A 281 19.14 -3.99 -24.39
C PRO A 281 19.55 -3.80 -22.93
N ALA A 282 20.80 -4.12 -22.60
CA ALA A 282 21.31 -4.04 -21.25
C ALA A 282 21.51 -2.59 -20.78
N GLY A 283 21.25 -2.33 -19.49
CA GLY A 283 21.57 -1.09 -18.78
C GLY A 283 20.75 0.13 -19.21
N LYS A 284 19.61 -0.05 -19.85
CA LYS A 284 18.76 1.07 -20.30
C LYS A 284 17.80 1.52 -19.20
N LEU A 285 17.73 2.83 -19.02
CA LEU A 285 16.71 3.50 -18.23
C LEU A 285 15.70 4.15 -19.18
N LEU A 286 14.42 3.81 -19.05
CA LEU A 286 13.33 4.34 -19.84
C LEU A 286 12.46 5.27 -19.01
N ASP A 287 12.01 6.36 -19.64
CA ASP A 287 11.11 7.35 -19.03
C ASP A 287 9.63 7.03 -19.30
N ASP A 288 9.36 6.00 -20.06
CA ASP A 288 8.01 5.52 -20.35
C ASP A 288 7.27 5.21 -19.04
N ILE A 289 6.02 5.66 -18.96
CA ILE A 289 5.16 5.31 -17.82
C ILE A 289 4.70 3.87 -17.98
N VAL A 290 4.82 3.07 -16.93
CA VAL A 290 4.31 1.70 -16.85
C VAL A 290 3.14 1.62 -15.87
N SER A 291 2.11 0.88 -16.24
CA SER A 291 1.01 0.47 -15.38
C SER A 291 1.10 -1.02 -15.08
N PHE A 292 0.67 -1.44 -13.89
CA PHE A 292 0.59 -2.87 -13.55
C PHE A 292 -0.40 -3.68 -14.41
N ALA A 293 -1.17 -3.03 -15.28
CA ALA A 293 -1.94 -3.70 -16.34
C ALA A 293 -1.07 -4.14 -17.53
N ASP A 294 0.09 -3.49 -17.75
CA ASP A 294 0.91 -3.66 -18.95
C ASP A 294 1.59 -5.05 -19.06
N PRO A 295 2.03 -5.70 -17.97
CA PRO A 295 2.54 -7.06 -18.01
C PRO A 295 1.58 -8.06 -18.67
N TYR A 296 0.27 -7.93 -18.44
CA TYR A 296 -0.74 -8.79 -19.07
C TYR A 296 -0.67 -8.71 -20.61
N ALA A 297 -0.72 -7.51 -21.16
CA ALA A 297 -0.65 -7.28 -22.61
C ALA A 297 0.71 -7.70 -23.18
N THR A 298 1.78 -7.43 -22.43
CA THR A 298 3.15 -7.78 -22.84
C THR A 298 3.35 -9.30 -22.93
N PHE A 299 2.93 -10.04 -21.90
CA PHE A 299 3.10 -11.49 -21.87
C PHE A 299 2.20 -12.18 -22.92
N ALA A 300 1.00 -11.65 -23.14
CA ALA A 300 0.10 -12.12 -24.20
C ALA A 300 0.75 -11.96 -25.58
N GLU A 301 1.33 -10.79 -25.88
CA GLU A 301 2.05 -10.54 -27.16
C GLU A 301 3.25 -11.46 -27.32
N LEU A 302 4.10 -11.58 -26.28
CA LEU A 302 5.30 -12.45 -26.34
C LEU A 302 4.95 -13.93 -26.53
N ALA A 303 3.82 -14.37 -25.99
CA ALA A 303 3.31 -15.72 -26.16
C ALA A 303 2.56 -15.94 -27.49
N GLY A 304 2.23 -14.87 -28.21
CA GLY A 304 1.45 -14.93 -29.44
C GLY A 304 -0.02 -15.30 -29.21
N VAL A 305 -0.61 -14.86 -28.09
CA VAL A 305 -2.02 -15.09 -27.74
C VAL A 305 -2.74 -13.77 -27.52
N LYS A 306 -4.07 -13.81 -27.62
CA LYS A 306 -4.93 -12.65 -27.35
C LYS A 306 -6.06 -13.06 -26.42
N PRO A 307 -6.54 -12.14 -25.56
CA PRO A 307 -7.81 -12.35 -24.86
C PRO A 307 -8.94 -12.59 -25.88
N PRO A 308 -10.05 -13.22 -25.46
CA PRO A 308 -11.22 -13.37 -26.32
C PRO A 308 -11.72 -12.03 -26.84
N ASP A 309 -12.34 -12.06 -28.04
CA ASP A 309 -12.93 -10.88 -28.63
C ASP A 309 -13.96 -10.23 -27.70
N GLY A 310 -13.91 -8.90 -27.61
CA GLY A 310 -14.78 -8.14 -26.71
C GLY A 310 -14.30 -8.06 -25.24
N PHE A 311 -13.29 -8.84 -24.85
CA PHE A 311 -12.71 -8.71 -23.50
C PHE A 311 -11.80 -7.48 -23.43
N LYS A 312 -12.24 -6.45 -22.71
CA LYS A 312 -11.51 -5.18 -22.59
C LYS A 312 -10.42 -5.27 -21.53
N THR A 313 -9.17 -5.10 -21.95
CA THR A 313 -8.00 -4.91 -21.06
C THR A 313 -7.58 -3.44 -21.05
N ASP A 314 -6.86 -3.02 -20.01
CA ASP A 314 -6.37 -1.65 -19.83
C ASP A 314 -4.83 -1.57 -20.00
N GLY A 315 -4.18 -2.72 -20.20
CA GLY A 315 -2.73 -2.82 -20.39
C GLY A 315 -2.29 -2.44 -21.80
N GLN A 316 -1.09 -1.91 -21.92
CA GLN A 316 -0.36 -1.69 -23.16
C GLN A 316 0.89 -2.56 -23.18
N SER A 317 1.22 -3.17 -24.30
CA SER A 317 2.39 -4.04 -24.38
C SER A 317 3.68 -3.25 -24.34
N LEU A 318 4.61 -3.73 -23.54
CA LEU A 318 6.00 -3.27 -23.46
C LEU A 318 6.96 -4.12 -24.32
N ALA A 319 6.43 -5.05 -25.12
CA ALA A 319 7.24 -5.93 -25.95
C ALA A 319 8.14 -5.18 -26.94
N PRO A 320 7.73 -4.07 -27.57
CA PRO A 320 8.64 -3.25 -28.37
C PRO A 320 9.82 -2.71 -27.55
N GLN A 321 9.57 -2.12 -26.38
CA GLN A 321 10.63 -1.61 -25.50
C GLN A 321 11.58 -2.72 -25.07
N LEU A 322 11.06 -3.91 -24.77
CA LEU A 322 11.89 -5.08 -24.47
C LEU A 322 12.81 -5.46 -25.62
N ARG A 323 12.42 -5.20 -26.87
CA ARG A 323 13.25 -5.40 -28.08
C ARG A 323 14.17 -4.21 -28.39
N GLY A 324 14.15 -3.15 -27.58
CA GLY A 324 14.91 -1.92 -27.84
C GLY A 324 14.26 -1.00 -28.87
N GLU A 325 13.00 -1.22 -29.18
CA GLU A 325 12.18 -0.39 -30.08
C GLU A 325 11.42 0.67 -29.26
N PRO A 326 11.07 1.84 -29.84
CA PRO A 326 10.39 2.89 -29.08
C PRO A 326 8.96 2.51 -28.64
N GLY A 327 8.30 1.63 -29.36
CA GLY A 327 6.92 1.24 -29.07
C GLY A 327 5.94 2.43 -29.11
N THR A 328 4.83 2.30 -28.37
CA THR A 328 3.85 3.37 -28.15
C THR A 328 3.80 3.66 -26.65
N PRO A 329 4.53 4.67 -26.16
CA PRO A 329 4.52 5.02 -24.75
C PRO A 329 3.12 5.36 -24.24
N ARG A 330 2.81 4.96 -23.03
CA ARG A 330 1.55 5.29 -22.36
C ARG A 330 1.47 6.80 -22.09
N ALA A 331 0.40 7.43 -22.53
CA ALA A 331 0.20 8.87 -22.29
C ALA A 331 -0.07 9.19 -20.82
N TRP A 332 -0.70 8.27 -20.09
CA TRP A 332 -1.05 8.42 -18.67
C TRP A 332 -1.18 7.06 -17.97
N ALA A 333 -1.01 7.04 -16.65
CA ALA A 333 -1.36 5.92 -15.80
C ALA A 333 -2.60 6.26 -14.95
N TYR A 334 -3.43 5.24 -14.70
CA TYR A 334 -4.58 5.29 -13.80
C TYR A 334 -4.29 4.47 -12.55
N VAL A 335 -4.61 5.03 -11.38
CA VAL A 335 -4.46 4.38 -10.07
C VAL A 335 -5.75 4.52 -9.29
N GLN A 336 -6.18 3.43 -8.61
CA GLN A 336 -7.38 3.41 -7.80
C GLN A 336 -7.17 2.65 -6.49
N LEU A 337 -7.80 3.15 -5.44
CA LEU A 337 -7.96 2.48 -4.15
C LEU A 337 -9.35 2.81 -3.58
N GLY A 338 -10.23 1.81 -3.53
CA GLY A 338 -11.62 2.01 -3.09
C GLY A 338 -12.34 3.05 -3.94
N ALA A 339 -12.87 4.08 -3.29
CA ALA A 339 -13.60 5.18 -3.92
C ALA A 339 -12.69 6.32 -4.42
N HIS A 340 -11.37 6.20 -4.29
CA HIS A 340 -10.41 7.23 -4.68
C HIS A 340 -9.61 6.79 -5.89
N TRP A 341 -9.40 7.71 -6.85
CA TRP A 341 -8.58 7.45 -8.03
C TRP A 341 -7.92 8.71 -8.56
N TYR A 342 -6.94 8.52 -9.40
CA TYR A 342 -6.33 9.57 -10.18
C TYR A 342 -5.85 9.06 -11.54
N VAL A 343 -5.67 9.97 -12.47
CA VAL A 343 -4.81 9.78 -13.64
C VAL A 343 -3.61 10.71 -13.54
N ARG A 344 -2.48 10.25 -14.04
CA ARG A 344 -1.26 11.05 -14.10
C ARG A 344 -0.54 10.92 -15.43
N GLU A 345 0.01 12.01 -15.93
CA GLU A 345 0.98 12.10 -17.03
C GLU A 345 2.35 12.54 -16.47
N PRO A 346 3.45 12.62 -17.25
CA PRO A 346 4.78 12.89 -16.71
C PRO A 346 4.89 14.09 -15.77
N GLY A 347 4.18 15.17 -16.01
CA GLY A 347 4.28 16.41 -15.22
C GLY A 347 3.10 16.70 -14.31
N PHE A 348 1.97 15.99 -14.46
CA PHE A 348 0.73 16.34 -13.75
C PHE A 348 -0.09 15.14 -13.32
N LYS A 349 -0.86 15.32 -12.23
CA LYS A 349 -1.82 14.35 -11.70
C LYS A 349 -3.16 15.02 -11.48
N LEU A 350 -4.26 14.38 -11.90
CA LEU A 350 -5.63 14.83 -11.66
C LEU A 350 -6.38 13.73 -10.89
N ASN A 351 -6.96 14.08 -9.74
CA ASN A 351 -7.73 13.14 -8.94
C ASN A 351 -9.24 13.16 -9.25
N GLU A 352 -10.01 12.28 -8.60
CA GLU A 352 -11.46 12.14 -8.72
C GLU A 352 -12.25 13.41 -8.39
N ALA A 353 -11.69 14.28 -7.55
CA ALA A 353 -12.29 15.57 -7.17
C ALA A 353 -11.92 16.70 -8.14
N GLY A 354 -11.24 16.41 -9.27
CA GLY A 354 -10.80 17.41 -10.25
C GLY A 354 -9.62 18.28 -9.77
N LYS A 355 -8.94 17.90 -8.69
CA LYS A 355 -7.76 18.60 -8.20
C LYS A 355 -6.54 18.21 -9.03
N LEU A 356 -5.87 19.22 -9.59
CA LEU A 356 -4.62 19.06 -10.35
C LEU A 356 -3.41 19.28 -9.46
N PHE A 357 -2.39 18.45 -9.65
CA PHE A 357 -1.11 18.54 -8.94
C PHE A 357 0.04 18.60 -9.94
N ASP A 358 0.99 19.49 -9.71
CA ASP A 358 2.29 19.53 -10.36
C ASP A 358 3.17 18.43 -9.77
N LEU A 359 3.76 17.62 -10.64
CA LEU A 359 4.65 16.50 -10.33
C LEU A 359 6.10 16.77 -10.72
N SER A 360 6.49 18.02 -10.96
CA SER A 360 7.86 18.36 -11.36
C SER A 360 8.91 17.94 -10.32
N ASP A 361 8.53 17.86 -9.05
CA ASP A 361 9.37 17.38 -7.94
C ASP A 361 8.95 15.99 -7.41
N ALA A 362 8.18 15.23 -8.20
CA ALA A 362 7.82 13.86 -7.84
C ALA A 362 9.05 12.92 -7.91
N PRO A 363 9.17 11.96 -6.97
CA PRO A 363 8.17 11.49 -6.02
C PRO A 363 8.16 12.20 -4.65
N PHE A 364 8.84 13.32 -4.49
CA PHE A 364 9.07 13.95 -3.19
C PHE A 364 7.98 14.94 -2.81
N VAL A 365 7.48 15.71 -3.78
CA VAL A 365 6.42 16.71 -3.57
C VAL A 365 5.40 16.62 -4.69
N GLU A 366 4.12 16.71 -4.32
CA GLU A 366 3.00 16.88 -5.23
C GLU A 366 2.34 18.22 -4.89
N LYS A 367 2.53 19.23 -5.74
CA LYS A 367 2.05 20.59 -5.47
C LYS A 367 0.67 20.80 -6.07
N PHE A 368 -0.33 21.07 -5.24
CA PHE A 368 -1.67 21.42 -5.71
C PHE A 368 -1.66 22.72 -6.53
N ILE A 369 -2.36 22.71 -7.66
CA ILE A 369 -2.59 23.88 -8.52
C ILE A 369 -4.09 24.19 -8.47
N ALA A 370 -4.44 25.35 -7.91
CA ALA A 370 -5.81 25.83 -7.94
C ALA A 370 -6.20 26.29 -9.37
N PRO A 371 -7.49 26.21 -9.76
CA PRO A 371 -7.89 26.63 -11.11
C PRO A 371 -7.52 28.08 -11.47
N GLU A 372 -7.51 28.97 -10.48
CA GLU A 372 -7.10 30.37 -10.61
C GLU A 372 -5.61 30.56 -10.83
N ASP A 373 -4.79 29.56 -10.45
CA ASP A 373 -3.33 29.56 -10.61
C ASP A 373 -2.88 28.79 -11.87
N ASP A 374 -3.82 28.35 -12.71
CA ASP A 374 -3.52 27.56 -13.91
C ASP A 374 -2.69 28.38 -14.92
N THR A 375 -1.52 27.86 -15.27
CA THR A 375 -0.75 28.26 -16.45
C THR A 375 -1.36 27.62 -17.72
N ASP A 376 -0.93 28.05 -18.91
CA ASP A 376 -1.37 27.40 -20.17
C ASP A 376 -1.03 25.91 -20.18
N GLN A 377 0.12 25.52 -19.61
CA GLN A 377 0.55 24.12 -19.51
C GLN A 377 -0.33 23.31 -18.55
N SER A 378 -0.59 23.80 -17.35
CA SER A 378 -1.42 23.09 -16.37
C SER A 378 -2.89 23.06 -16.80
N LYS A 379 -3.40 24.10 -17.45
CA LYS A 379 -4.74 24.14 -18.04
C LYS A 379 -4.91 23.08 -19.14
N ALA A 380 -3.91 22.95 -20.03
CA ALA A 380 -3.91 21.91 -21.05
C ALA A 380 -3.80 20.50 -20.44
N ALA A 381 -3.00 20.31 -19.39
CA ALA A 381 -2.90 19.06 -18.65
C ALA A 381 -4.23 18.68 -17.98
N ARG A 382 -4.89 19.64 -17.33
CA ARG A 382 -6.22 19.45 -16.73
C ARG A 382 -7.24 18.97 -17.77
N GLN A 383 -7.23 19.55 -18.99
CA GLN A 383 -8.11 19.12 -20.08
C GLN A 383 -7.82 17.69 -20.54
N ARG A 384 -6.54 17.35 -20.78
CA ARG A 384 -6.15 15.98 -21.21
C ARG A 384 -6.51 14.92 -20.16
N LEU A 385 -6.17 15.18 -18.90
CA LEU A 385 -6.40 14.23 -17.81
C LEU A 385 -7.90 14.10 -17.47
N SER A 386 -8.68 15.20 -17.58
CA SER A 386 -10.14 15.13 -17.47
C SER A 386 -10.76 14.30 -18.60
N ALA A 387 -10.27 14.44 -19.84
CA ALA A 387 -10.72 13.62 -20.95
C ALA A 387 -10.37 12.14 -20.76
N ALA A 388 -9.18 11.83 -20.22
CA ALA A 388 -8.78 10.48 -19.87
C ALA A 388 -9.71 9.86 -18.81
N LEU A 389 -10.01 10.58 -17.71
CA LEU A 389 -10.96 10.12 -16.69
C LEU A 389 -12.37 9.91 -17.27
N ALA A 390 -12.84 10.83 -18.11
CA ALA A 390 -14.15 10.70 -18.77
C ALA A 390 -14.21 9.46 -19.68
N SER A 391 -13.13 9.14 -20.39
CA SER A 391 -13.06 7.95 -21.26
C SER A 391 -13.03 6.63 -20.48
N LEU A 392 -12.49 6.63 -19.26
CA LEU A 392 -12.45 5.47 -18.36
C LEU A 392 -13.79 5.26 -17.66
N ASP A 393 -14.45 6.36 -17.27
CA ASP A 393 -15.68 6.41 -16.49
C ASP A 393 -15.64 5.50 -15.24
N PRO A 394 -14.69 5.71 -14.31
CA PRO A 394 -14.53 4.82 -13.16
C PRO A 394 -15.75 4.84 -12.23
N ALA A 395 -16.50 5.95 -12.21
CA ALA A 395 -17.67 6.13 -11.38
C ALA A 395 -18.86 5.25 -11.81
N ALA A 396 -18.97 4.91 -13.10
CA ALA A 396 -19.98 3.99 -13.61
C ALA A 396 -19.60 2.52 -13.40
N GLY A 397 -18.34 2.24 -13.04
CA GLY A 397 -17.85 0.88 -12.79
C GLY A 397 -18.22 0.35 -11.40
N LYS A 398 -17.61 -0.79 -11.04
CA LYS A 398 -17.65 -1.32 -9.67
C LYS A 398 -16.90 -0.34 -8.77
N THR A 399 -17.62 0.48 -8.04
CA THR A 399 -17.06 1.36 -7.02
C THR A 399 -17.47 0.83 -5.66
N ASP A 400 -16.60 1.01 -4.66
CA ASP A 400 -16.98 0.78 -3.27
C ASP A 400 -17.83 1.99 -2.80
N ARG A 401 -18.96 2.17 -3.46
CA ARG A 401 -20.06 2.94 -2.89
C ARG A 401 -20.54 2.05 -1.78
N GLY A 402 -20.10 2.32 -0.55
CA GLY A 402 -20.49 1.60 0.65
C GLY A 402 -21.95 1.20 0.51
N GLY A 403 -22.17 -0.09 0.21
CA GLY A 403 -23.46 -0.55 -0.28
C GLY A 403 -24.53 -0.14 0.71
N GLU A 404 -25.50 0.60 0.23
CA GLU A 404 -26.83 0.57 0.81
C GLU A 404 -27.27 -0.90 0.75
N GLY A 405 -26.94 -1.68 1.79
CA GLY A 405 -27.45 -3.02 1.90
C GLY A 405 -26.56 -4.12 2.45
N ARG A 406 -25.41 -3.85 3.08
CA ARG A 406 -24.80 -4.81 3.99
C ARG A 406 -24.15 -4.10 5.18
N ARG A 407 -24.96 -3.68 6.11
CA ARG A 407 -24.59 -3.69 7.53
C ARG A 407 -24.27 -5.13 7.89
N ASN A 408 -23.02 -5.58 7.68
CA ASN A 408 -22.49 -6.70 8.44
C ASN A 408 -22.38 -6.22 9.89
N ASN A 409 -23.48 -6.39 10.61
CA ASN A 409 -23.53 -6.47 12.05
C ASN A 409 -22.62 -7.63 12.50
N ARG A 410 -21.35 -7.36 12.62
CA ARG A 410 -20.44 -7.76 13.65
C ARG A 410 -19.65 -6.53 14.09
N ALA A 411 -20.37 -5.46 14.30
CA ALA A 411 -20.11 -4.65 15.45
C ALA A 411 -20.30 -5.59 16.65
N VAL A 412 -19.21 -5.90 17.32
CA VAL A 412 -19.35 -6.06 18.76
C VAL A 412 -19.95 -4.72 19.18
N VAL A 413 -21.27 -4.73 19.37
CA VAL A 413 -21.98 -3.65 20.03
C VAL A 413 -21.44 -3.66 21.45
N VAL A 414 -20.39 -2.90 21.67
CA VAL A 414 -20.24 -2.22 22.92
C VAL A 414 -21.26 -1.08 22.80
N SER A 415 -22.44 -1.28 23.34
CA SER A 415 -23.40 -0.24 23.59
C SER A 415 -22.69 0.82 24.45
N GLY A 416 -22.03 1.77 23.79
CA GLY A 416 -21.40 2.90 24.43
C GLY A 416 -22.51 3.81 24.90
N SER A 417 -22.76 3.80 26.20
CA SER A 417 -23.41 4.90 26.89
C SER A 417 -22.72 6.21 26.51
N ALA A 418 -23.45 7.34 26.54
CA ALA A 418 -22.89 8.67 26.34
C ALA A 418 -21.88 9.08 27.43
N ASP A 419 -21.47 8.16 28.27
CA ASP A 419 -20.56 8.36 29.39
C ASP A 419 -19.10 8.26 28.95
N ALA A 420 -18.25 9.12 29.50
CA ALA A 420 -16.81 9.11 29.27
C ALA A 420 -16.19 7.78 29.71
N VAL A 421 -15.39 7.15 28.83
CA VAL A 421 -14.61 5.96 29.15
C VAL A 421 -13.23 6.32 29.69
N GLY A 422 -12.69 5.52 30.56
CA GLY A 422 -11.48 5.73 31.37
C GLY A 422 -11.81 5.52 32.86
N PRO A 423 -10.98 5.97 33.83
CA PRO A 423 -9.75 6.75 33.60
C PRO A 423 -8.54 5.89 33.30
N TRP A 424 -7.66 6.40 32.43
CA TRP A 424 -6.35 5.80 32.12
C TRP A 424 -5.19 6.67 32.61
N LYS A 425 -3.98 6.11 32.63
CA LYS A 425 -2.76 6.76 33.11
C LYS A 425 -1.55 6.40 32.23
N SER A 426 -0.43 7.06 32.44
CA SER A 426 0.84 6.76 31.74
C SER A 426 1.14 5.26 31.69
N GLY A 427 1.44 4.76 30.50
CA GLY A 427 1.73 3.35 30.22
C GLY A 427 0.50 2.51 29.84
N ASP A 428 -0.72 3.05 29.98
CA ASP A 428 -1.91 2.34 29.51
C ASP A 428 -1.99 2.42 27.98
N ALA A 429 -2.21 1.25 27.36
CA ALA A 429 -2.44 1.11 25.93
C ALA A 429 -3.63 0.20 25.68
N LEU A 430 -4.53 0.62 24.81
CA LEU A 430 -5.71 -0.14 24.42
C LEU A 430 -5.61 -0.53 22.94
N PRO A 431 -5.79 -1.80 22.59
CA PRO A 431 -5.92 -2.19 21.20
C PRO A 431 -7.17 -1.55 20.57
N THR A 432 -7.20 -1.45 19.25
CA THR A 432 -8.32 -0.82 18.50
C THR A 432 -9.70 -1.34 18.90
N THR A 433 -9.80 -2.62 19.24
CA THR A 433 -11.05 -3.28 19.64
C THR A 433 -11.57 -2.87 21.03
N GLN A 434 -10.72 -2.25 21.85
CA GLN A 434 -11.05 -1.79 23.22
C GLN A 434 -10.96 -0.26 23.33
N ALA A 435 -10.33 0.41 22.37
CA ALA A 435 -10.26 1.87 22.32
C ALA A 435 -11.63 2.49 22.05
N PRO A 436 -11.91 3.72 22.54
CA PRO A 436 -13.17 4.40 22.29
C PRO A 436 -13.50 4.47 20.81
N ASP A 437 -14.75 4.22 20.45
CA ASP A 437 -15.24 4.44 19.09
C ASP A 437 -15.48 5.94 18.87
N ILE A 438 -14.60 6.54 18.06
CA ILE A 438 -14.57 7.98 17.77
C ILE A 438 -15.06 8.34 16.36
N ALA A 439 -15.50 7.35 15.60
CA ALA A 439 -15.95 7.57 14.23
C ALA A 439 -17.25 8.38 14.19
N ARG A 440 -17.25 9.51 13.47
CA ARG A 440 -18.40 10.41 13.26
C ARG A 440 -19.02 10.93 14.56
N LYS A 441 -18.19 11.14 15.57
CA LYS A 441 -18.63 11.61 16.89
C LYS A 441 -17.91 12.88 17.29
N GLU A 442 -18.61 13.73 18.04
CA GLU A 442 -17.95 14.79 18.80
C GLU A 442 -17.09 14.17 19.88
N LEU A 443 -15.96 14.80 20.17
CA LEU A 443 -14.99 14.31 21.15
C LEU A 443 -14.78 15.32 22.26
N GLU A 444 -14.73 14.82 23.49
CA GLU A 444 -14.23 15.52 24.65
C GLU A 444 -13.20 14.63 25.33
N ILE A 445 -11.94 15.07 25.32
CA ILE A 445 -10.79 14.36 25.88
C ILE A 445 -10.29 15.17 27.07
N SER A 446 -10.12 14.53 28.23
CA SER A 446 -9.58 15.16 29.42
C SER A 446 -8.44 14.35 30.03
N ALA A 447 -7.45 15.02 30.63
CA ALA A 447 -6.33 14.40 31.33
C ALA A 447 -5.84 15.32 32.45
N GLU A 448 -5.17 14.74 33.44
CA GLU A 448 -4.36 15.47 34.44
C GLU A 448 -2.88 15.18 34.14
N ILE A 449 -2.07 16.24 34.05
CA ILE A 449 -0.65 16.13 33.69
C ILE A 449 0.25 16.88 34.68
N GLU A 450 1.42 16.30 34.93
CA GLU A 450 2.51 16.93 35.68
C GLU A 450 3.77 16.91 34.80
N PRO A 451 4.00 17.92 33.94
CA PRO A 451 5.13 17.93 33.02
C PRO A 451 6.46 18.04 33.76
N ALA A 452 7.45 17.21 33.36
CA ALA A 452 8.84 17.33 33.79
C ALA A 452 9.79 17.62 32.60
N GLY A 453 9.26 17.63 31.38
CA GLY A 453 9.93 17.95 30.12
C GLY A 453 9.11 18.90 29.25
N THR A 454 9.63 19.20 28.08
CA THR A 454 9.01 20.14 27.10
C THR A 454 8.37 19.44 25.90
N GLU A 455 8.55 18.14 25.79
CA GLU A 455 8.03 17.31 24.68
C GLU A 455 7.29 16.09 25.24
N GLY A 456 6.51 15.43 24.40
CA GLY A 456 5.92 14.13 24.66
C GLY A 456 4.41 14.06 24.60
N VAL A 457 3.89 12.87 24.28
CA VAL A 457 2.47 12.63 24.05
C VAL A 457 1.75 12.35 25.36
N VAL A 458 0.71 13.12 25.64
CA VAL A 458 -0.20 12.92 26.78
C VAL A 458 -1.16 11.75 26.50
N VAL A 459 -1.85 11.81 25.37
CA VAL A 459 -2.75 10.75 24.89
C VAL A 459 -2.88 10.84 23.37
N ALA A 460 -2.88 9.69 22.70
CA ALA A 460 -3.15 9.60 21.27
C ALA A 460 -4.03 8.39 20.98
N GLN A 461 -4.93 8.54 20.01
CA GLN A 461 -5.67 7.44 19.41
C GLN A 461 -5.65 7.58 17.90
N GLY A 462 -5.12 6.56 17.21
CA GLY A 462 -4.96 6.59 15.77
C GLY A 462 -3.53 6.82 15.32
N GLY A 463 -3.34 7.45 14.16
CA GLY A 463 -2.03 7.64 13.55
C GLY A 463 -2.07 8.53 12.31
N GLY A 464 -1.08 8.40 11.42
CA GLY A 464 -0.88 9.26 10.27
C GLY A 464 -2.01 9.33 9.23
N ALA A 465 -3.03 8.47 9.30
CA ALA A 465 -4.21 8.54 8.43
C ALA A 465 -5.40 9.26 9.08
N ARG A 466 -5.64 8.99 10.35
CA ARG A 466 -6.77 9.54 11.12
C ARG A 466 -6.58 9.33 12.62
N GLY A 467 -7.15 10.23 13.42
CA GLY A 467 -7.06 10.13 14.87
C GLY A 467 -6.96 11.49 15.55
N TYR A 468 -6.66 11.47 16.83
CA TYR A 468 -6.36 12.67 17.62
C TYR A 468 -5.17 12.44 18.53
N ALA A 469 -4.50 13.53 18.93
CA ALA A 469 -3.46 13.50 19.96
C ALA A 469 -3.42 14.80 20.76
N ILE A 470 -3.19 14.69 22.07
CA ILE A 470 -2.79 15.79 22.96
C ILE A 470 -1.32 15.56 23.30
N TYR A 471 -0.46 16.54 23.09
CA TYR A 471 0.98 16.42 23.33
C TYR A 471 1.61 17.76 23.71
N LEU A 472 2.81 17.70 24.26
CA LEU A 472 3.67 18.86 24.46
C LEU A 472 4.65 18.99 23.29
N THR A 473 4.86 20.20 22.82
CA THR A 473 5.91 20.58 21.89
C THR A 473 6.51 21.93 22.30
N GLN A 474 7.82 21.97 22.51
CA GLN A 474 8.55 23.15 23.01
C GLN A 474 7.93 23.72 24.30
N GLY A 475 7.46 22.84 25.17
CA GLY A 475 6.78 23.18 26.43
C GLY A 475 5.34 23.69 26.28
N LYS A 476 4.82 23.77 25.07
CA LYS A 476 3.44 24.22 24.79
C LYS A 476 2.53 23.03 24.58
N LEU A 477 1.30 23.15 25.10
CA LEU A 477 0.29 22.12 24.87
C LEU A 477 -0.27 22.24 23.46
N ALA A 478 -0.38 21.11 22.76
CA ALA A 478 -0.95 21.01 21.42
C ALA A 478 -2.06 19.97 21.39
N PHE A 479 -3.09 20.23 20.57
CA PHE A 479 -4.14 19.28 20.22
C PHE A 479 -4.21 19.13 18.70
N ALA A 480 -3.96 17.92 18.23
CA ALA A 480 -3.98 17.56 16.82
C ALA A 480 -5.17 16.67 16.51
N VAL A 481 -5.85 16.94 15.41
CA VAL A 481 -6.89 16.09 14.81
C VAL A 481 -6.53 15.83 13.37
N ARG A 482 -6.55 14.57 12.98
CA ARG A 482 -6.40 14.16 11.59
C ARG A 482 -7.73 13.57 11.11
N ALA A 483 -8.45 14.36 10.33
CA ALA A 483 -9.74 14.00 9.75
C ALA A 483 -9.59 13.90 8.23
N SER A 484 -10.00 12.77 7.64
CA SER A 484 -9.92 12.51 6.19
C SER A 484 -8.53 12.78 5.58
N GLY A 485 -7.47 12.44 6.32
CA GLY A 485 -6.08 12.66 5.91
C GLY A 485 -5.54 14.08 6.18
N THR A 486 -6.40 15.05 6.45
CA THR A 486 -6.01 16.44 6.74
C THR A 486 -5.65 16.58 8.22
N LEU A 487 -4.43 17.04 8.51
CA LEU A 487 -3.99 17.39 9.85
C LEU A 487 -4.41 18.83 10.19
N THR A 488 -5.01 19.00 11.33
CA THR A 488 -5.21 20.31 11.97
C THR A 488 -4.65 20.25 13.38
N THR A 489 -3.74 21.17 13.71
CA THR A 489 -3.14 21.28 15.03
C THR A 489 -3.42 22.68 15.62
N VAL A 490 -3.90 22.72 16.85
CA VAL A 490 -4.00 23.93 17.64
C VAL A 490 -2.99 23.88 18.77
N VAL A 491 -2.24 24.97 18.98
CA VAL A 491 -1.13 25.05 19.95
C VAL A 491 -1.37 26.20 20.91
N ALA A 492 -1.21 25.95 22.20
CA ALA A 492 -1.28 26.98 23.24
C ALA A 492 -0.22 28.09 23.00
N LYS A 493 -0.58 29.34 23.28
CA LYS A 493 0.34 30.47 23.12
C LYS A 493 1.50 30.39 24.11
N ASP A 494 1.20 30.01 25.36
CA ASP A 494 2.14 29.99 26.47
C ASP A 494 2.61 28.56 26.74
N SER A 495 3.85 28.43 27.19
CA SER A 495 4.40 27.16 27.66
C SER A 495 3.85 26.80 29.04
N LEU A 496 3.58 25.50 29.26
CA LEU A 496 3.25 24.98 30.56
C LEU A 496 4.53 24.91 31.41
N GLY A 497 4.50 25.52 32.59
CA GLY A 497 5.56 25.37 33.58
C GLY A 497 5.50 24.03 34.31
N LYS A 498 6.31 23.91 35.39
CA LYS A 498 6.15 22.81 36.33
C LYS A 498 4.89 23.00 37.15
N GLY A 499 4.13 21.94 37.36
CA GLY A 499 2.88 21.98 38.12
C GLY A 499 1.94 20.86 37.72
N HIS A 500 0.81 20.81 38.38
CA HIS A 500 -0.31 19.92 38.08
C HIS A 500 -1.35 20.71 37.25
N PHE A 501 -1.70 20.20 36.08
CA PHE A 501 -2.64 20.85 35.17
C PHE A 501 -3.74 19.88 34.76
N ARG A 502 -4.97 20.38 34.70
CA ARG A 502 -6.09 19.70 34.07
C ARG A 502 -6.23 20.18 32.63
N VAL A 503 -6.04 19.28 31.67
CA VAL A 503 -6.15 19.58 30.23
C VAL A 503 -7.46 19.01 29.68
N GLN A 504 -8.07 19.73 28.73
CA GLN A 504 -9.28 19.31 28.03
C GLN A 504 -9.20 19.73 26.56
N ALA A 505 -9.52 18.81 25.66
CA ALA A 505 -9.60 19.08 24.23
C ALA A 505 -10.96 18.64 23.68
N THR A 506 -11.55 19.42 22.77
CA THR A 506 -12.84 19.12 22.15
C THR A 506 -12.76 19.20 20.63
N LEU A 507 -13.48 18.29 19.96
CA LEU A 507 -13.80 18.34 18.54
C LEU A 507 -15.33 18.31 18.40
N HIS A 508 -15.89 19.35 17.81
CA HIS A 508 -17.34 19.50 17.59
C HIS A 508 -17.75 19.05 16.17
N GLU A 509 -19.06 18.85 15.99
CA GLU A 509 -19.65 18.39 14.71
C GLU A 509 -19.24 19.25 13.52
N ASP A 510 -19.18 20.56 13.68
CA ASP A 510 -18.80 21.51 12.65
C ASP A 510 -17.28 21.57 12.39
N GLY A 511 -16.49 20.72 13.07
CA GLY A 511 -15.03 20.69 13.05
C GLY A 511 -14.33 21.65 14.00
N ALA A 512 -15.06 22.43 14.81
CA ALA A 512 -14.45 23.35 15.77
C ALA A 512 -13.59 22.59 16.79
N LEU A 513 -12.35 23.07 17.01
CA LEU A 513 -11.39 22.57 17.98
C LEU A 513 -11.23 23.58 19.11
N ALA A 514 -11.21 23.11 20.35
CA ALA A 514 -10.78 23.91 21.49
C ALA A 514 -9.84 23.11 22.40
N LEU A 515 -8.84 23.81 22.94
CA LEU A 515 -7.89 23.27 23.93
C LEU A 515 -7.95 24.16 25.17
N ARG A 516 -8.08 23.52 26.34
CA ARG A 516 -8.20 24.20 27.62
C ARG A 516 -7.22 23.66 28.63
N VAL A 517 -6.72 24.55 29.49
CA VAL A 517 -5.90 24.22 30.66
C VAL A 517 -6.57 24.86 31.88
N ASP A 518 -6.85 24.07 32.91
CA ASP A 518 -7.54 24.49 34.14
C ASP A 518 -8.85 25.28 33.89
N GLY A 519 -9.60 24.82 32.86
CA GLY A 519 -10.87 25.42 32.43
C GLY A 519 -10.72 26.64 31.52
N LYS A 520 -9.54 27.26 31.41
CA LYS A 520 -9.28 28.41 30.53
C LYS A 520 -8.92 27.93 29.12
N GLN A 521 -9.58 28.49 28.09
CA GLN A 521 -9.23 28.21 26.69
C GLN A 521 -7.88 28.81 26.33
N VAL A 522 -6.96 27.97 25.84
CA VAL A 522 -5.56 28.33 25.49
C VAL A 522 -5.28 28.28 24.00
N ALA A 523 -6.10 27.52 23.25
CA ALA A 523 -6.07 27.48 21.79
C ALA A 523 -7.41 27.09 21.20
N GLU A 524 -7.67 27.48 19.95
CA GLU A 524 -8.83 27.10 19.16
C GLU A 524 -8.50 27.01 17.68
N GLY A 525 -9.31 26.33 16.89
CA GLY A 525 -9.16 26.18 15.45
C GLY A 525 -10.31 25.43 14.83
N LYS A 526 -10.14 25.02 13.56
CA LYS A 526 -11.18 24.31 12.83
C LYS A 526 -10.58 23.18 11.99
N ALA A 527 -10.89 21.94 12.34
CA ALA A 527 -10.57 20.75 11.56
C ALA A 527 -11.46 20.63 10.31
N ALA A 528 -11.09 19.76 9.40
CA ALA A 528 -11.88 19.44 8.20
C ALA A 528 -13.22 18.76 8.49
N GLY A 529 -13.59 18.59 9.76
CA GLY A 529 -14.81 17.96 10.27
C GLY A 529 -14.49 16.85 11.27
N LEU A 530 -15.44 15.97 11.53
CA LEU A 530 -15.28 14.82 12.42
C LEU A 530 -14.36 13.75 11.80
N ILE A 531 -13.77 12.90 12.64
CA ILE A 531 -13.02 11.71 12.22
C ILE A 531 -14.04 10.71 11.64
N GLN A 532 -14.03 10.53 10.32
CA GLN A 532 -15.08 9.80 9.60
C GLN A 532 -15.11 8.30 9.84
N GLU A 533 -13.97 7.70 10.20
CA GLU A 533 -13.84 6.26 10.43
C GLU A 533 -13.01 6.00 11.69
N GLN A 534 -13.28 4.87 12.34
CA GLN A 534 -12.49 4.43 13.49
C GLN A 534 -11.02 4.25 13.09
N PRO A 535 -10.07 4.83 13.83
CA PRO A 535 -8.65 4.60 13.60
C PRO A 535 -8.28 3.11 13.72
N ARG A 536 -7.33 2.68 12.90
CA ARG A 536 -6.79 1.29 12.98
C ARG A 536 -5.79 1.10 14.10
N ALA A 537 -5.21 2.15 14.62
CA ALA A 537 -4.37 2.14 15.80
C ALA A 537 -5.21 2.42 17.04
N GLY A 538 -4.86 1.79 18.15
CA GLY A 538 -5.54 1.90 19.42
C GLY A 538 -5.29 3.23 20.12
N LEU A 539 -5.57 3.27 21.42
CA LEU A 539 -5.29 4.42 22.30
C LEU A 539 -4.03 4.15 23.11
N SER A 540 -3.14 5.15 23.22
CA SER A 540 -1.94 5.12 24.08
C SER A 540 -1.90 6.34 24.98
N VAL A 541 -1.45 6.18 26.23
CA VAL A 541 -1.38 7.24 27.24
C VAL A 541 0.07 7.40 27.73
N GLY A 542 0.58 8.64 27.70
CA GLY A 542 1.94 8.97 28.09
C GLY A 542 3.00 8.59 27.06
N THR A 543 2.61 8.11 25.91
CA THR A 543 3.46 7.83 24.74
C THR A 543 2.59 7.66 23.49
N ALA A 544 3.20 7.64 22.31
CA ALA A 544 2.57 7.20 21.07
C ALA A 544 3.35 5.99 20.53
N GLU A 545 2.73 4.82 20.55
CA GLU A 545 3.35 3.57 20.06
C GLU A 545 3.18 3.39 18.54
N HIS A 546 2.34 4.21 17.91
CA HIS A 546 1.97 4.13 16.50
C HIS A 546 2.40 5.39 15.75
N ALA A 547 2.20 5.43 14.43
CA ALA A 547 2.49 6.61 13.62
C ALA A 547 1.83 7.87 14.19
N ALA A 548 2.55 9.00 14.19
CA ALA A 548 2.07 10.25 14.77
C ALA A 548 0.78 10.75 14.12
N VAL A 549 -0.16 11.19 14.93
CA VAL A 549 -1.35 11.92 14.47
C VAL A 549 -0.98 13.37 14.17
N GLY A 550 -0.14 13.99 15.00
CA GLY A 550 0.31 15.37 14.93
C GLY A 550 1.79 15.50 14.56
N ASP A 551 2.36 16.68 14.80
CA ASP A 551 3.76 17.02 14.49
C ASP A 551 4.67 16.65 15.66
N TYR A 552 4.85 15.37 15.92
CA TYR A 552 5.75 14.81 16.92
C TYR A 552 6.36 13.49 16.40
N ASN A 553 7.48 13.09 16.95
CA ASN A 553 8.14 11.82 16.63
C ASN A 553 7.46 10.64 17.33
N THR A 554 7.65 9.42 16.85
CA THR A 554 7.17 8.20 17.54
C THR A 554 8.31 7.20 17.67
N PRO A 555 8.49 6.61 18.86
CA PRO A 555 7.76 6.91 20.10
C PRO A 555 8.15 8.29 20.68
N ASP A 556 7.18 8.99 21.27
CA ASP A 556 7.40 10.29 21.94
C ASP A 556 6.89 10.22 23.39
N PRO A 557 7.68 9.68 24.32
CA PRO A 557 7.26 9.50 25.69
C PRO A 557 7.12 10.84 26.42
N PHE A 558 5.98 11.05 27.07
CA PHE A 558 5.76 12.19 27.94
C PHE A 558 6.67 12.11 29.18
N THR A 559 7.53 13.09 29.31
CA THR A 559 8.39 13.18 30.51
C THR A 559 7.59 13.85 31.63
N GLY A 560 7.19 13.05 32.63
CA GLY A 560 6.33 13.48 33.73
C GLY A 560 5.26 12.46 34.05
N LYS A 561 4.11 12.92 34.57
CA LYS A 561 3.00 12.06 34.95
C LYS A 561 1.75 12.44 34.16
N VAL A 562 1.06 11.42 33.64
CA VAL A 562 -0.27 11.55 33.03
C VAL A 562 -1.23 10.65 33.80
N SER A 563 -2.38 11.18 34.19
CA SER A 563 -3.40 10.45 34.93
C SER A 563 -4.80 10.97 34.58
N ASN A 564 -5.83 10.25 35.03
CA ASN A 564 -7.24 10.59 34.84
C ASN A 564 -7.64 10.88 33.38
N VAL A 565 -6.98 10.21 32.42
CA VAL A 565 -7.33 10.35 31.01
C VAL A 565 -8.70 9.76 30.75
N ARG A 566 -9.61 10.56 30.19
CA ARG A 566 -10.95 10.16 29.82
C ARG A 566 -11.27 10.62 28.39
N VAL A 567 -12.04 9.81 27.68
CA VAL A 567 -12.54 10.14 26.34
C VAL A 567 -14.05 9.95 26.33
N LYS A 568 -14.76 10.99 25.98
CA LYS A 568 -16.20 10.97 25.73
C LYS A 568 -16.42 11.21 24.24
N ALA A 569 -17.13 10.29 23.60
CA ALA A 569 -17.45 10.34 22.18
C ALA A 569 -18.97 10.33 22.00
N THR A 570 -19.54 11.45 21.58
CA THR A 570 -20.99 11.67 21.49
C THR A 570 -21.44 11.61 20.03
N ALA A 571 -22.41 10.75 19.73
CA ALA A 571 -22.99 10.66 18.39
C ALA A 571 -23.76 11.94 18.04
N VAL A 572 -23.57 12.44 16.84
CA VAL A 572 -24.31 13.57 16.29
C VAL A 572 -25.72 13.12 15.90
N ARG A 573 -26.74 13.85 16.30
CA ARG A 573 -28.12 13.58 15.90
C ARG A 573 -28.31 14.05 14.45
N GLU A 574 -28.69 13.17 13.55
CA GLU A 574 -29.20 13.56 12.23
C GLU A 574 -30.45 14.42 12.45
N ALA A 575 -30.47 15.64 11.89
CA ALA A 575 -31.65 16.47 11.85
C ALA A 575 -32.71 15.73 11.02
N THR A 576 -33.68 15.13 11.68
CA THR A 576 -34.87 14.56 11.02
C THR A 576 -35.65 15.71 10.38
N GLY A 577 -35.49 15.86 9.06
CA GLY A 577 -36.32 16.75 8.24
C GLY A 577 -37.77 16.33 8.33
N GLY A 578 -38.54 17.01 9.19
CA GLY A 578 -39.97 16.84 9.29
C GLY A 578 -40.65 17.24 8.00
N LYS A 579 -41.01 16.27 7.15
CA LYS A 579 -42.09 16.49 6.17
C LYS A 579 -43.40 16.59 6.91
N LYS A 580 -43.91 17.81 7.11
CA LYS A 580 -45.32 18.02 7.38
C LYS A 580 -46.10 17.42 6.21
N LYS A 581 -46.90 16.40 6.49
CA LYS A 581 -48.04 16.03 5.64
C LYS A 581 -49.09 17.13 5.85
N GLU A 582 -49.32 17.95 4.83
CA GLU A 582 -50.58 18.66 4.72
C GLU A 582 -51.65 17.69 4.20
N SER A 583 -52.75 17.72 4.87
CA SER A 583 -53.97 16.95 4.68
C SER A 583 -54.67 17.24 3.34
#